data_d481afe61d14a784a24eb4aaae871791
#
_entry.id   d481afe61d14a784a24eb4aaae871791
#
_cell.length_a   1.000
_cell.length_b   1.000
_cell.length_c   1.000
_cell.angle_alpha   90.00
_cell.angle_beta   90.00
_cell.angle_gamma   90.00
#
_symmetry.space_group_name_H-M   'P 1'
#
loop_
_entity.id
_entity.type
_entity.pdbx_description
1 polymer ?
#
loop_
_entity_poly.entity_id
_entity_poly.type
_entity_poly.pdbx_seq_one_letter_code
_entity_poly.pdbx_strand_id
1 'polypeptide(L)'
;VQLLREFVRLTGFPITSTLQGLGAYPGDDSQFIGMLGMHGTYEANMAMNECDLMINIGARFDDRITGKIDEFSPNSKKIHIDIDPASINKIVKVDVPLIGDVAHVLEDSIKLWKSKVYKINKPPLKEWWKTIDKWKEKDSLKYASDKNTIKPQYAIQRLYELTKDKDVFVTTEVGQHQMWAAQYYKFSKPNRWITSGGLGTMGFGLPAA
;
A
#
# COMPACT_ATOMS: atom_id res chain seq x y z
N VAL A 1 4.07 -8.39 10.16
CA VAL A 1 2.99 -7.38 10.21
C VAL A 1 3.15 -6.45 11.42
N GLN A 2 3.26 -6.98 12.66
CA GLN A 2 3.39 -6.14 13.87
C GLN A 2 4.60 -5.20 13.80
N LEU A 3 5.78 -5.70 13.42
CA LEU A 3 6.99 -4.88 13.24
C LEU A 3 6.83 -3.79 12.16
N LEU A 4 6.12 -4.09 11.07
CA LEU A 4 5.81 -3.08 10.05
C LEU A 4 4.96 -1.96 10.64
N ARG A 5 3.91 -2.29 11.37
CA ARG A 5 3.03 -1.30 12.04
C ARG A 5 3.78 -0.48 13.08
N GLU A 6 4.65 -1.12 13.85
CA GLU A 6 5.51 -0.43 14.82
C GLU A 6 6.48 0.52 14.10
N PHE A 7 7.15 0.07 13.05
CA PHE A 7 8.08 0.88 12.28
C PHE A 7 7.40 2.13 11.69
N VAL A 8 6.25 1.96 11.03
CA VAL A 8 5.49 3.06 10.44
C VAL A 8 5.05 4.08 11.51
N ARG A 9 4.50 3.61 12.64
CA ARG A 9 4.10 4.50 13.73
C ARG A 9 5.28 5.23 14.37
N LEU A 10 6.40 4.53 14.53
CA LEU A 10 7.62 5.10 15.13
C LEU A 10 8.24 6.18 14.27
N THR A 11 8.27 5.96 12.95
CA THR A 11 8.84 6.89 11.99
C THR A 11 7.91 8.05 11.65
N GLY A 12 6.60 7.81 11.67
CA GLY A 12 5.59 8.75 11.21
C GLY A 12 5.47 8.82 9.69
N PHE A 13 6.10 7.92 8.95
CA PHE A 13 6.07 7.90 7.50
C PHE A 13 4.68 7.52 6.96
N PRO A 14 4.26 8.08 5.82
CA PRO A 14 3.11 7.56 5.09
C PRO A 14 3.42 6.16 4.55
N ILE A 15 2.39 5.34 4.46
CA ILE A 15 2.50 4.00 3.87
C ILE A 15 1.45 3.79 2.79
N THR A 16 1.89 3.19 1.69
CA THR A 16 1.03 2.66 0.63
C THR A 16 1.09 1.14 0.62
N SER A 17 0.19 0.50 -0.11
CA SER A 17 0.17 -0.95 -0.25
C SER A 17 0.02 -1.36 -1.70
N THR A 18 0.64 -2.49 -2.05
CA THR A 18 0.28 -3.22 -3.27
C THR A 18 -1.07 -3.93 -3.10
N LEU A 19 -1.67 -4.40 -4.20
CA LEU A 19 -2.91 -5.16 -4.15
C LEU A 19 -2.81 -6.34 -3.15
N GLN A 20 -1.74 -7.11 -3.19
CA GLN A 20 -1.54 -8.27 -2.31
C GLN A 20 -1.11 -7.90 -0.88
N GLY A 21 -0.64 -6.68 -0.68
CA GLY A 21 -0.24 -6.18 0.63
C GLY A 21 -1.39 -5.60 1.47
N LEU A 22 -2.62 -5.52 0.93
CA LEU A 22 -3.76 -4.98 1.65
C LEU A 22 -4.00 -5.75 2.96
N GLY A 23 -4.21 -5.01 4.05
CA GLY A 23 -4.36 -5.55 5.41
C GLY A 23 -3.05 -5.74 6.19
N ALA A 24 -1.89 -5.66 5.57
CA ALA A 24 -0.62 -5.62 6.30
C ALA A 24 -0.53 -4.38 7.20
N TYR A 25 -0.99 -3.25 6.70
CA TYR A 25 -1.24 -2.05 7.48
C TYR A 25 -2.73 -1.73 7.51
N PRO A 26 -3.29 -1.21 8.62
CA PRO A 26 -4.73 -0.94 8.70
C PRO A 26 -5.17 0.09 7.66
N GLY A 27 -6.20 -0.26 6.88
CA GLY A 27 -6.72 0.60 5.82
C GLY A 27 -7.52 1.81 6.31
N ASP A 28 -7.79 1.88 7.60
CA ASP A 28 -8.46 2.99 8.30
C ASP A 28 -7.50 3.87 9.12
N ASP A 29 -6.22 3.53 9.19
CA ASP A 29 -5.20 4.33 9.86
C ASP A 29 -4.83 5.57 9.03
N SER A 30 -4.61 6.70 9.68
CA SER A 30 -4.28 7.99 9.04
C SER A 30 -2.96 8.00 8.26
N GLN A 31 -2.02 7.13 8.61
CA GLN A 31 -0.76 6.98 7.88
C GLN A 31 -0.89 6.15 6.60
N PHE A 32 -1.99 5.41 6.45
CA PHE A 32 -2.28 4.69 5.22
C PHE A 32 -2.87 5.64 4.17
N ILE A 33 -2.17 5.84 3.07
CA ILE A 33 -2.58 6.76 2.01
C ILE A 33 -3.17 6.03 0.79
N GLY A 34 -3.55 4.76 0.97
CA GLY A 34 -4.21 3.96 -0.05
C GLY A 34 -3.29 2.99 -0.78
N MET A 35 -3.87 2.28 -1.72
CA MET A 35 -3.15 1.43 -2.66
C MET A 35 -2.48 2.31 -3.73
N LEU A 36 -1.31 1.90 -4.20
CA LEU A 36 -0.59 2.59 -5.28
C LEU A 36 -0.75 1.85 -6.62
N GLY A 37 -0.33 2.51 -7.69
CA GLY A 37 -0.33 1.96 -9.05
C GLY A 37 -1.56 2.32 -9.85
N MET A 38 -1.82 1.57 -10.92
CA MET A 38 -2.85 1.84 -11.93
C MET A 38 -4.26 2.02 -11.31
N HIS A 39 -4.57 1.28 -10.25
CA HIS A 39 -5.85 1.32 -9.55
C HIS A 39 -5.75 1.95 -8.16
N GLY A 40 -4.65 2.64 -7.89
CA GLY A 40 -4.38 3.29 -6.61
C GLY A 40 -5.05 4.64 -6.46
N THR A 41 -4.90 5.21 -5.27
CA THR A 41 -5.35 6.58 -5.00
C THR A 41 -4.41 7.60 -5.62
N TYR A 42 -4.91 8.81 -5.88
CA TYR A 42 -4.09 9.90 -6.42
C TYR A 42 -2.93 10.25 -5.48
N GLU A 43 -3.24 10.42 -4.19
CA GLU A 43 -2.25 10.76 -3.16
C GLU A 43 -1.16 9.68 -3.00
N ALA A 44 -1.52 8.39 -3.11
CA ALA A 44 -0.54 7.31 -3.05
C ALA A 44 0.42 7.33 -4.26
N ASN A 45 -0.11 7.56 -5.45
CA ASN A 45 0.68 7.66 -6.66
C ASN A 45 1.56 8.91 -6.67
N MET A 46 1.04 10.05 -6.23
CA MET A 46 1.84 11.27 -6.12
C MET A 46 2.93 11.15 -5.06
N ALA A 47 2.62 10.56 -3.91
CA ALA A 47 3.62 10.32 -2.87
C ALA A 47 4.73 9.37 -3.33
N MET A 48 4.40 8.35 -4.10
CA MET A 48 5.39 7.45 -4.70
C MET A 48 6.29 8.19 -5.70
N ASN A 49 5.73 9.08 -6.52
CA ASN A 49 6.48 9.79 -7.55
C ASN A 49 7.38 10.90 -6.99
N GLU A 50 6.88 11.65 -6.00
CA GLU A 50 7.50 12.87 -5.50
C GLU A 50 8.35 12.67 -4.23
N CYS A 51 8.39 11.47 -3.65
CA CYS A 51 9.19 11.22 -2.45
C CYS A 51 10.69 11.37 -2.72
N ASP A 52 11.43 11.77 -1.70
CA ASP A 52 12.90 11.80 -1.68
C ASP A 52 13.49 10.44 -1.25
N LEU A 53 12.73 9.65 -0.49
CA LEU A 53 13.09 8.32 -0.04
C LEU A 53 11.92 7.35 -0.21
N MET A 54 12.16 6.25 -0.90
CA MET A 54 11.24 5.12 -1.02
C MET A 54 11.79 3.90 -0.29
N ILE A 55 11.02 3.35 0.65
CA ILE A 55 11.33 2.09 1.31
C ILE A 55 10.37 1.03 0.77
N ASN A 56 10.86 0.19 -0.11
CA ASN A 56 10.09 -0.92 -0.67
C ASN A 56 10.31 -2.19 0.16
N ILE A 57 9.21 -2.74 0.68
CA ILE A 57 9.23 -3.90 1.60
C ILE A 57 8.50 -5.07 0.96
N GLY A 58 9.24 -6.03 0.42
CA GLY A 58 8.72 -7.28 -0.15
C GLY A 58 7.88 -7.11 -1.42
N ALA A 59 7.97 -5.97 -2.11
CA ALA A 59 7.27 -5.73 -3.36
C ALA A 59 8.25 -5.74 -4.54
N ARG A 60 7.86 -6.38 -5.64
CA ARG A 60 8.74 -6.67 -6.79
C ARG A 60 8.80 -5.61 -7.87
N PHE A 61 8.27 -4.42 -7.66
CA PHE A 61 8.15 -3.36 -8.67
C PHE A 61 7.43 -3.83 -9.95
N ASP A 62 6.20 -4.29 -9.76
CA ASP A 62 5.33 -4.77 -10.84
C ASP A 62 4.97 -3.64 -11.82
N ASP A 63 4.76 -3.99 -13.09
CA ASP A 63 4.41 -3.03 -14.15
C ASP A 63 3.08 -2.29 -13.88
N ARG A 64 2.16 -2.89 -13.13
CA ARG A 64 0.91 -2.25 -12.68
C ARG A 64 1.15 -1.12 -11.69
N ILE A 65 2.36 -1.05 -11.13
CA ILE A 65 2.80 -0.03 -10.17
C ILE A 65 3.74 0.97 -10.84
N THR A 66 4.74 0.47 -11.57
CA THR A 66 5.84 1.32 -12.05
C THR A 66 5.47 2.15 -13.28
N GLY A 67 4.60 1.63 -14.14
CA GLY A 67 4.37 2.25 -15.44
C GLY A 67 5.68 2.36 -16.24
N LYS A 68 6.00 3.55 -16.74
CA LYS A 68 7.24 3.82 -17.47
C LYS A 68 8.42 3.86 -16.49
N ILE A 69 9.29 2.87 -16.58
CA ILE A 69 10.36 2.61 -15.60
C ILE A 69 11.32 3.80 -15.50
N ASP A 70 11.69 4.43 -16.62
CA ASP A 70 12.63 5.56 -16.65
C ASP A 70 12.09 6.81 -15.94
N GLU A 71 10.77 6.89 -15.75
CA GLU A 71 10.09 8.00 -15.07
C GLU A 71 9.58 7.61 -13.68
N PHE A 72 9.82 6.37 -13.25
CA PHE A 72 9.35 5.87 -11.96
C PHE A 72 10.13 6.49 -10.80
N SER A 73 9.47 7.39 -10.05
CA SER A 73 10.03 8.03 -8.86
C SER A 73 11.49 8.50 -9.06
N PRO A 74 11.74 9.41 -10.03
CA PRO A 74 13.09 9.68 -10.54
C PRO A 74 13.98 10.34 -9.51
N ASN A 75 13.40 11.04 -8.54
CA ASN A 75 14.13 11.84 -7.54
C ASN A 75 14.36 11.11 -6.23
N SER A 76 13.80 9.90 -6.06
CA SER A 76 13.89 9.18 -4.78
C SER A 76 15.16 8.33 -4.67
N LYS A 77 15.74 8.29 -3.48
CA LYS A 77 16.59 7.19 -3.04
C LYS A 77 15.72 5.98 -2.72
N LYS A 78 16.16 4.80 -3.12
CA LYS A 78 15.36 3.58 -3.01
C LYS A 78 16.05 2.55 -2.14
N ILE A 79 15.39 2.17 -1.05
CA ILE A 79 15.77 1.03 -0.21
C ILE A 79 14.83 -0.12 -0.60
N HIS A 80 15.38 -1.28 -0.94
CA HIS A 80 14.59 -2.46 -1.27
C HIS A 80 14.92 -3.61 -0.33
N ILE A 81 13.92 -4.02 0.42
CA ILE A 81 14.00 -5.15 1.35
C ILE A 81 13.25 -6.31 0.72
N ASP A 82 13.98 -7.37 0.39
CA ASP A 82 13.38 -8.58 -0.18
C ASP A 82 14.18 -9.82 0.26
N ILE A 83 13.50 -10.95 0.41
CA ILE A 83 14.13 -12.23 0.74
C ILE A 83 14.77 -12.88 -0.50
N ASP A 84 14.22 -12.57 -1.69
CA ASP A 84 14.71 -13.10 -2.95
C ASP A 84 15.74 -12.15 -3.59
N PRO A 85 17.04 -12.53 -3.64
CA PRO A 85 18.07 -11.71 -4.27
C PRO A 85 17.79 -11.47 -5.78
N ALA A 86 17.04 -12.34 -6.45
CA ALA A 86 16.70 -12.18 -7.86
C ALA A 86 15.69 -11.06 -8.12
N SER A 87 14.96 -10.61 -7.09
CA SER A 87 14.05 -9.47 -7.15
C SER A 87 14.78 -8.13 -7.11
N ILE A 88 15.99 -8.10 -6.55
CA ILE A 88 16.79 -6.88 -6.38
C ILE A 88 17.33 -6.40 -7.73
N ASN A 89 17.13 -5.12 -8.04
CA ASN A 89 17.56 -4.49 -9.30
C ASN A 89 16.99 -5.12 -10.58
N LYS A 90 15.98 -5.98 -10.48
CA LYS A 90 15.40 -6.66 -11.62
C LYS A 90 14.64 -5.72 -12.55
N ILE A 91 13.81 -4.86 -11.99
CA ILE A 91 12.96 -3.91 -12.72
C ILE A 91 13.46 -2.48 -12.49
N VAL A 92 13.57 -2.07 -11.24
CA VAL A 92 13.99 -0.74 -10.82
C VAL A 92 15.35 -0.83 -10.14
N LYS A 93 16.29 0.03 -10.51
CA LYS A 93 17.57 0.15 -9.80
C LYS A 93 17.34 0.77 -8.43
N VAL A 94 17.96 0.18 -7.41
CA VAL A 94 17.84 0.64 -6.03
C VAL A 94 19.20 1.08 -5.47
N ASP A 95 19.18 2.05 -4.56
CA ASP A 95 20.38 2.59 -3.95
C ASP A 95 20.88 1.69 -2.82
N VAL A 96 19.97 1.12 -2.04
CA VAL A 96 20.29 0.27 -0.88
C VAL A 96 19.49 -1.03 -0.95
N PRO A 97 20.10 -2.13 -1.41
CA PRO A 97 19.50 -3.46 -1.33
C PRO A 97 19.70 -4.05 0.07
N LEU A 98 18.64 -4.61 0.63
CA LEU A 98 18.65 -5.36 1.89
C LEU A 98 18.05 -6.73 1.63
N ILE A 99 18.90 -7.73 1.44
CA ILE A 99 18.49 -9.12 1.18
C ILE A 99 18.33 -9.84 2.51
N GLY A 100 17.12 -10.27 2.83
CA GLY A 100 16.83 -10.97 4.08
C GLY A 100 15.35 -11.03 4.42
N ASP A 101 15.07 -11.71 5.52
CA ASP A 101 13.72 -11.76 6.07
C ASP A 101 13.30 -10.36 6.56
N VAL A 102 12.14 -9.90 6.08
CA VAL A 102 11.58 -8.58 6.41
C VAL A 102 11.43 -8.37 7.91
N ALA A 103 11.12 -9.43 8.69
CA ALA A 103 10.96 -9.29 10.12
C ALA A 103 12.28 -8.93 10.79
N HIS A 104 13.38 -9.61 10.43
CA HIS A 104 14.71 -9.30 10.99
C HIS A 104 15.17 -7.89 10.61
N VAL A 105 15.01 -7.51 9.32
CA VAL A 105 15.40 -6.17 8.85
C VAL A 105 14.59 -5.08 9.57
N LEU A 106 13.30 -5.26 9.77
CA LEU A 106 12.45 -4.30 10.49
C LEU A 106 12.80 -4.24 11.97
N GLU A 107 13.07 -5.39 12.61
CA GLU A 107 13.48 -5.42 14.01
C GLU A 107 14.76 -4.61 14.26
N ASP A 108 15.78 -4.81 13.42
CA ASP A 108 17.05 -4.09 13.50
C ASP A 108 16.87 -2.60 13.17
N SER A 109 16.03 -2.29 12.18
CA SER A 109 15.69 -0.90 11.83
C SER A 109 15.00 -0.18 13.00
N ILE A 110 14.08 -0.84 13.71
CA ILE A 110 13.40 -0.30 14.88
C ILE A 110 14.39 -0.08 16.03
N LYS A 111 15.28 -1.05 16.30
CA LYS A 111 16.32 -0.92 17.33
C LYS A 111 17.22 0.27 17.04
N LEU A 112 17.68 0.40 15.79
CA LEU A 112 18.55 1.48 15.37
C LEU A 112 17.84 2.85 15.48
N TRP A 113 16.59 2.94 15.06
CA TRP A 113 15.79 4.15 15.19
C TRP A 113 15.59 4.60 16.64
N LYS A 114 15.29 3.64 17.53
CA LYS A 114 15.12 3.89 18.97
C LYS A 114 16.42 4.27 19.68
N SER A 115 17.56 3.84 19.18
CA SER A 115 18.88 4.15 19.78
C SER A 115 19.23 5.63 19.75
N LYS A 116 18.56 6.44 18.92
CA LYS A 116 18.79 7.88 18.74
C LYS A 116 20.23 8.24 18.36
N VAL A 117 20.99 7.29 17.83
CA VAL A 117 22.35 7.52 17.34
C VAL A 117 22.36 8.59 16.23
N TYR A 118 21.30 8.63 15.46
CA TYR A 118 21.11 9.61 14.39
C TYR A 118 20.08 10.67 14.79
N LYS A 119 20.42 11.95 14.52
CA LYS A 119 19.47 13.06 14.69
C LYS A 119 18.47 13.03 13.53
N ILE A 120 17.19 12.89 13.87
CA ILE A 120 16.11 12.91 12.88
C ILE A 120 15.59 14.33 12.76
N ASN A 121 15.59 14.85 11.55
CA ASN A 121 15.01 16.15 11.27
C ASN A 121 13.49 15.99 11.00
N LYS A 122 12.65 16.29 12.00
CA LYS A 122 11.19 16.18 11.91
C LYS A 122 10.48 17.24 11.02
N PRO A 123 10.97 18.48 10.85
CA PRO A 123 10.28 19.49 10.04
C PRO A 123 9.95 19.05 8.60
N PRO A 124 10.85 18.40 7.84
CA PRO A 124 10.53 17.93 6.50
C PRO A 124 9.34 16.99 6.43
N LEU A 125 9.19 16.10 7.41
CA LEU A 125 8.07 15.15 7.45
C LEU A 125 6.72 15.86 7.65
N LYS A 126 6.68 16.94 8.45
CA LYS A 126 5.46 17.72 8.64
C LYS A 126 5.02 18.41 7.33
N GLU A 127 5.95 18.98 6.59
CA GLU A 127 5.64 19.60 5.30
C GLU A 127 5.24 18.54 4.26
N TRP A 128 5.85 17.37 4.29
CA TRP A 128 5.46 16.24 3.46
C TRP A 128 4.00 15.82 3.70
N TRP A 129 3.59 15.70 4.95
CA TRP A 129 2.20 15.40 5.30
C TRP A 129 1.23 16.47 4.81
N LYS A 130 1.57 17.76 4.92
CA LYS A 130 0.74 18.84 4.36
C LYS A 130 0.56 18.68 2.84
N THR A 131 1.60 18.27 2.14
CA THR A 131 1.55 18.04 0.70
C THR A 131 0.64 16.85 0.37
N ILE A 132 0.78 15.75 1.10
CA ILE A 132 -0.10 14.58 0.95
C ILE A 132 -1.55 14.94 1.24
N ASP A 133 -1.83 15.69 2.31
CA ASP A 133 -3.18 16.09 2.67
C ASP A 133 -3.82 16.98 1.57
N LYS A 134 -3.04 17.84 0.94
CA LYS A 134 -3.51 18.61 -0.24
C LYS A 134 -3.85 17.69 -1.42
N TRP A 135 -3.11 16.61 -1.63
CA TRP A 135 -3.45 15.63 -2.68
C TRP A 135 -4.70 14.84 -2.36
N LYS A 136 -4.94 14.52 -1.09
CA LYS A 136 -6.19 13.87 -0.64
C LYS A 136 -7.45 14.71 -0.91
N GLU A 137 -7.33 16.04 -0.97
CA GLU A 137 -8.45 16.93 -1.30
C GLU A 137 -9.06 16.63 -2.68
N LYS A 138 -8.31 15.99 -3.60
CA LYS A 138 -8.84 15.55 -4.89
C LYS A 138 -9.95 14.51 -4.76
N ASP A 139 -9.97 13.77 -3.66
CA ASP A 139 -10.93 12.68 -3.40
C ASP A 139 -11.09 11.78 -4.64
N SER A 140 -9.96 11.20 -5.07
CA SER A 140 -9.83 10.50 -6.35
C SER A 140 -10.73 9.27 -6.50
N LEU A 141 -11.26 8.76 -5.39
CA LEU A 141 -12.20 7.65 -5.38
C LEU A 141 -13.67 8.13 -5.25
N LYS A 142 -13.92 9.43 -5.26
CA LYS A 142 -15.28 9.97 -5.23
C LYS A 142 -16.08 9.49 -6.43
N TYR A 143 -17.32 9.11 -6.17
CA TYR A 143 -18.28 8.73 -7.21
C TYR A 143 -19.63 9.41 -6.98
N ALA A 144 -20.37 9.62 -8.06
CA ALA A 144 -21.72 10.17 -7.99
C ALA A 144 -22.71 9.09 -7.52
N SER A 145 -23.48 9.40 -6.51
CA SER A 145 -24.62 8.56 -6.10
C SER A 145 -25.85 8.89 -6.95
N ASP A 146 -26.66 7.88 -7.19
CA ASP A 146 -27.92 7.99 -7.92
C ASP A 146 -29.03 7.29 -7.10
N LYS A 147 -30.20 7.88 -7.04
CA LYS A 147 -31.34 7.32 -6.28
C LYS A 147 -31.90 6.05 -6.92
N ASN A 148 -31.69 5.87 -8.21
CA ASN A 148 -32.30 4.80 -9.00
C ASN A 148 -31.31 3.64 -9.28
N THR A 149 -30.00 3.83 -8.96
CA THR A 149 -28.96 2.87 -9.33
C THR A 149 -28.01 2.63 -8.15
N ILE A 150 -27.81 1.38 -7.80
CA ILE A 150 -26.81 1.00 -6.82
C ILE A 150 -25.44 1.00 -7.52
N LYS A 151 -24.57 1.94 -7.15
CA LYS A 151 -23.19 1.97 -7.65
C LYS A 151 -22.37 0.86 -7.00
N PRO A 152 -21.50 0.17 -7.75
CA PRO A 152 -20.62 -0.88 -7.20
C PRO A 152 -19.79 -0.38 -6.02
N GLN A 153 -19.30 0.81 -6.08
CA GLN A 153 -18.53 1.47 -5.01
C GLN A 153 -19.35 1.56 -3.72
N TYR A 154 -20.59 2.02 -3.83
CA TYR A 154 -21.52 2.10 -2.71
C TYR A 154 -21.79 0.72 -2.09
N ALA A 155 -22.02 -0.30 -2.93
CA ALA A 155 -22.26 -1.66 -2.45
C ALA A 155 -21.08 -2.19 -1.61
N ILE A 156 -19.84 -1.96 -2.08
CA ILE A 156 -18.64 -2.38 -1.35
C ILE A 156 -18.44 -1.58 -0.05
N GLN A 157 -18.64 -0.26 -0.09
CA GLN A 157 -18.57 0.56 1.13
C GLN A 157 -19.62 0.11 2.16
N ARG A 158 -20.83 -0.17 1.70
CA ARG A 158 -21.89 -0.65 2.59
C ARG A 158 -21.59 -2.03 3.16
N LEU A 159 -21.01 -2.91 2.37
CA LEU A 159 -20.52 -4.20 2.82
C LEU A 159 -19.48 -4.04 3.93
N TYR A 160 -18.49 -3.16 3.72
CA TYR A 160 -17.51 -2.85 4.74
C TYR A 160 -18.15 -2.34 6.03
N GLU A 161 -19.06 -1.36 5.97
CA GLU A 161 -19.75 -0.80 7.14
C GLU A 161 -20.49 -1.86 7.96
N LEU A 162 -21.13 -2.81 7.28
CA LEU A 162 -21.89 -3.89 7.92
C LEU A 162 -21.02 -5.01 8.51
N THR A 163 -19.74 -5.06 8.12
CA THR A 163 -18.84 -6.17 8.46
C THR A 163 -17.57 -5.75 9.17
N LYS A 164 -17.26 -4.44 9.29
CA LYS A 164 -16.01 -3.92 9.85
C LYS A 164 -15.68 -4.42 11.27
N ASP A 165 -16.72 -4.72 12.06
CA ASP A 165 -16.58 -5.22 13.44
C ASP A 165 -16.57 -6.77 13.51
N LYS A 166 -16.57 -7.43 12.36
CA LYS A 166 -16.54 -8.90 12.25
C LYS A 166 -15.18 -9.38 11.72
N ASP A 167 -14.88 -10.64 11.96
CA ASP A 167 -13.71 -11.29 11.35
C ASP A 167 -14.10 -11.89 10.00
N VAL A 168 -13.92 -11.11 8.94
CA VAL A 168 -14.41 -11.42 7.59
C VAL A 168 -13.24 -11.68 6.65
N PHE A 169 -13.38 -12.70 5.81
CA PHE A 169 -12.55 -12.93 4.65
C PHE A 169 -13.28 -12.42 3.41
N VAL A 170 -12.59 -11.64 2.60
CA VAL A 170 -13.12 -11.15 1.32
C VAL A 170 -12.39 -11.88 0.21
N THR A 171 -13.14 -12.66 -0.56
CA THR A 171 -12.63 -13.36 -1.74
C THR A 171 -13.09 -12.64 -3.00
N THR A 172 -12.21 -12.54 -3.98
CA THR A 172 -12.57 -12.05 -5.32
C THR A 172 -11.85 -12.85 -6.40
N GLU A 173 -12.43 -12.86 -7.56
CA GLU A 173 -11.72 -13.18 -8.79
C GLU A 173 -11.19 -11.91 -9.47
N VAL A 174 -10.83 -11.95 -10.73
CA VAL A 174 -10.26 -10.84 -11.48
C VAL A 174 -11.35 -10.07 -12.23
N GLY A 175 -11.31 -8.74 -12.12
CA GLY A 175 -12.25 -7.86 -12.81
C GLY A 175 -12.47 -6.54 -12.07
N GLN A 176 -13.43 -5.74 -12.52
CA GLN A 176 -13.75 -4.45 -11.90
C GLN A 176 -14.14 -4.59 -10.43
N HIS A 177 -14.89 -5.63 -10.07
CA HIS A 177 -15.28 -5.91 -8.69
C HIS A 177 -14.06 -6.11 -7.76
N GLN A 178 -12.98 -6.73 -8.26
CA GLN A 178 -11.72 -6.86 -7.54
C GLN A 178 -11.13 -5.48 -7.21
N MET A 179 -11.11 -4.59 -8.20
CA MET A 179 -10.57 -3.24 -8.01
C MET A 179 -11.43 -2.43 -7.05
N TRP A 180 -12.77 -2.49 -7.19
CA TRP A 180 -13.66 -1.82 -6.23
C TRP A 180 -13.51 -2.39 -4.82
N ALA A 181 -13.38 -3.69 -4.65
CA ALA A 181 -13.13 -4.29 -3.34
C ALA A 181 -11.80 -3.79 -2.74
N ALA A 182 -10.73 -3.75 -3.55
CA ALA A 182 -9.44 -3.25 -3.11
C ALA A 182 -9.44 -1.75 -2.73
N GLN A 183 -10.25 -0.95 -3.41
CA GLN A 183 -10.33 0.51 -3.20
C GLN A 183 -11.26 0.90 -2.05
N TYR A 184 -12.41 0.23 -1.91
CA TYR A 184 -13.50 0.68 -1.04
C TYR A 184 -13.72 -0.19 0.20
N TYR A 185 -13.15 -1.40 0.25
CA TYR A 185 -13.14 -2.21 1.46
C TYR A 185 -11.85 -1.99 2.24
N LYS A 186 -11.93 -1.50 3.47
CA LYS A 186 -10.75 -1.20 4.30
C LYS A 186 -10.30 -2.44 5.05
N PHE A 187 -9.21 -3.03 4.58
CA PHE A 187 -8.61 -4.20 5.23
C PHE A 187 -7.71 -3.76 6.40
N SER A 188 -8.03 -4.22 7.61
CA SER A 188 -7.25 -3.90 8.82
C SER A 188 -6.49 -5.08 9.40
N LYS A 189 -6.69 -6.28 8.84
CA LYS A 189 -6.00 -7.52 9.22
C LYS A 189 -5.35 -8.17 8.01
N PRO A 190 -4.14 -8.76 8.17
CA PRO A 190 -3.51 -9.54 7.10
C PRO A 190 -4.31 -10.81 6.79
N ASN A 191 -4.12 -11.36 5.60
CA ASN A 191 -4.75 -12.60 5.15
C ASN A 191 -6.30 -12.58 5.21
N ARG A 192 -6.91 -11.40 5.06
CA ARG A 192 -8.36 -11.23 4.95
C ARG A 192 -8.80 -10.84 3.53
N TRP A 193 -7.84 -10.52 2.70
CA TRP A 193 -7.99 -10.26 1.28
C TRP A 193 -7.44 -11.44 0.48
N ILE A 194 -8.31 -12.19 -0.20
CA ILE A 194 -7.97 -13.41 -0.93
C ILE A 194 -8.37 -13.21 -2.39
N THR A 195 -7.38 -13.08 -3.25
CA THR A 195 -7.59 -12.77 -4.66
C THR A 195 -6.50 -13.36 -5.54
N SER A 196 -6.82 -13.65 -6.79
CA SER A 196 -5.84 -14.05 -7.80
C SER A 196 -5.12 -12.82 -8.37
N GLY A 197 -4.20 -12.23 -7.61
CA GLY A 197 -3.48 -11.01 -7.99
C GLY A 197 -2.18 -11.26 -8.79
N GLY A 198 -1.71 -12.48 -8.84
CA GLY A 198 -0.51 -12.87 -9.60
C GLY A 198 -0.86 -13.36 -11.01
N LEU A 199 -1.51 -14.51 -11.10
CA LEU A 199 -1.90 -15.12 -12.38
C LEU A 199 -3.17 -14.51 -12.99
N GLY A 200 -3.97 -13.79 -12.21
CA GLY A 200 -5.17 -13.15 -12.71
C GLY A 200 -6.27 -14.15 -13.12
N THR A 201 -6.46 -15.22 -12.36
CA THR A 201 -7.37 -16.30 -12.69
C THR A 201 -8.82 -15.88 -12.46
N MET A 202 -9.59 -15.79 -13.52
CA MET A 202 -11.04 -15.60 -13.46
C MET A 202 -11.72 -16.86 -12.90
N GLY A 203 -12.83 -16.67 -12.16
CA GLY A 203 -13.54 -17.77 -11.52
C GLY A 203 -12.90 -18.27 -10.22
N PHE A 204 -11.82 -17.62 -9.73
CA PHE A 204 -11.15 -18.01 -8.48
C PHE A 204 -11.97 -17.70 -7.22
N GLY A 205 -12.72 -16.60 -7.23
CA GLY A 205 -13.32 -16.03 -6.01
C GLY A 205 -14.33 -16.93 -5.32
N LEU A 206 -15.26 -17.52 -6.07
CA LEU A 206 -16.30 -18.38 -5.50
C LEU A 206 -15.75 -19.70 -4.93
N PRO A 207 -14.87 -20.45 -5.63
CA PRO A 207 -14.27 -21.66 -5.05
C PRO A 207 -13.34 -21.39 -3.87
N ALA A 208 -12.81 -20.18 -3.74
CA ALA A 208 -11.93 -19.78 -2.63
C ALA A 208 -12.71 -19.30 -1.39
N ALA A 209 -14.01 -19.08 -1.50
CA ALA A 209 -14.87 -18.68 -0.39
C ALA A 209 -15.27 -19.89 0.45
#